data_f35b6d6be88c6ab08b62f5f6d0ee9d0e
#
_entry.id   f35b6d6be88c6ab08b62f5f6d0ee9d0e
#
_cell.length_a   1.000
_cell.length_b   1.000
_cell.length_c   1.000
_cell.angle_alpha   90.00
_cell.angle_beta   90.00
_cell.angle_gamma   90.00
#
_symmetry.space_group_name_H-M   'P 1'
#
loop_
_entity.id
_entity.type
_entity.pdbx_description
1 polymer ?
#
loop_
_entity_poly.entity_id
_entity_poly.type
_entity_poly.pdbx_seq_one_letter_code
_entity_poly.pdbx_strand_id
1 'polypeptide(L)'
;DFEGYKKLMALSTVRNQDVPDKELFSLLDDDSSRIIAITPGEKGEIESFLNENDQQNAKAASLAWKKIFGHGNFYLGVQLHEKMKPIIPRLLLLSQETNIPTTAMHDVRYLEPSDNFSCRVLRAIEANEKVDLQSETLDGTYYLPSCGEIERKFREADLVESAETTQKIADEIEIELPLHQSLLPRYPLPPGTTPQAYLRRLCEEGLRQRITAPDAAYEKRLAYELEVIHEMGFDDYFLIVWDVMAYARKAKIMPGAGRGSAAGSLVSYVLRITHVDPIKYNLLF
;
A
#
# COMPACT_ATOMS: atom_id res chain seq x y z
N ASP A 1 11.92 9.14 -7.79
CA ASP A 1 11.35 8.70 -9.06
C ASP A 1 10.62 7.36 -8.92
N PHE A 2 10.07 6.82 -10.04
CA PHE A 2 9.29 5.58 -10.01
C PHE A 2 10.10 4.34 -9.63
N GLU A 3 11.39 4.28 -9.94
CA GLU A 3 12.26 3.16 -9.52
C GLU A 3 12.51 3.19 -8.01
N GLY A 4 12.68 4.37 -7.43
CA GLY A 4 12.69 4.55 -5.97
C GLY A 4 11.39 4.09 -5.31
N TYR A 5 10.23 4.39 -5.92
CA TYR A 5 8.93 3.91 -5.44
C TYR A 5 8.82 2.38 -5.45
N LYS A 6 9.29 1.71 -6.52
CA LYS A 6 9.37 0.23 -6.56
C LYS A 6 10.20 -0.32 -5.42
N LYS A 7 11.31 0.34 -5.11
CA LYS A 7 12.18 -0.04 -4.00
C LYS A 7 11.49 0.12 -2.64
N LEU A 8 10.72 1.20 -2.43
CA LEU A 8 9.90 1.36 -1.23
C LEU A 8 8.85 0.26 -1.09
N MET A 9 8.22 -0.17 -2.19
CA MET A 9 7.30 -1.31 -2.17
C MET A 9 8.01 -2.61 -1.77
N ALA A 10 9.22 -2.86 -2.29
CA ALA A 10 10.01 -4.04 -1.93
C ALA A 10 10.41 -4.01 -0.45
N LEU A 11 10.89 -2.87 0.06
CA LEU A 11 11.23 -2.67 1.47
C LEU A 11 10.01 -2.93 2.39
N SER A 12 8.86 -2.39 2.03
CA SER A 12 7.60 -2.61 2.76
C SER A 12 7.21 -4.09 2.76
N THR A 13 7.37 -4.79 1.63
CA THR A 13 7.08 -6.22 1.52
C THR A 13 7.98 -7.04 2.44
N VAL A 14 9.29 -6.81 2.38
CA VAL A 14 10.27 -7.53 3.22
C VAL A 14 10.02 -7.25 4.71
N ARG A 15 9.72 -6.00 5.08
CA ARG A 15 9.42 -5.64 6.47
C ARG A 15 8.20 -6.39 7.03
N ASN A 16 7.23 -6.73 6.21
CA ASN A 16 6.01 -7.44 6.60
C ASN A 16 6.11 -8.98 6.50
N GLN A 17 7.26 -9.52 6.12
CA GLN A 17 7.48 -10.96 5.89
C GLN A 17 8.28 -11.67 6.98
N ASP A 18 8.42 -11.12 8.17
CA ASP A 18 9.17 -11.76 9.28
C ASP A 18 10.61 -12.21 8.88
N VAL A 19 11.25 -11.47 7.96
CA VAL A 19 12.61 -11.74 7.52
C VAL A 19 13.63 -10.99 8.35
N PRO A 20 14.88 -11.49 8.45
CA PRO A 20 15.95 -10.80 9.18
C PRO A 20 16.25 -9.42 8.61
N ASP A 21 16.54 -8.45 9.47
CA ASP A 21 16.92 -7.08 9.08
C ASP A 21 18.05 -7.02 8.05
N LYS A 22 18.90 -8.04 7.99
CA LYS A 22 19.97 -8.15 6.98
C LYS A 22 19.43 -8.15 5.54
N GLU A 23 18.27 -8.74 5.29
CA GLU A 23 17.66 -8.73 3.96
C GLU A 23 17.12 -7.35 3.61
N LEU A 24 16.57 -6.63 4.60
CA LEU A 24 16.16 -5.25 4.44
C LEU A 24 17.34 -4.36 4.06
N PHE A 25 18.47 -4.49 4.75
CA PHE A 25 19.69 -3.72 4.46
C PHE A 25 20.27 -4.07 3.09
N SER A 26 20.21 -5.33 2.65
CA SER A 26 20.70 -5.71 1.33
C SER A 26 19.94 -5.04 0.19
N LEU A 27 18.64 -4.78 0.38
CA LEU A 27 17.84 -4.01 -0.59
C LEU A 27 18.25 -2.53 -0.65
N LEU A 28 18.77 -1.98 0.44
CA LEU A 28 19.27 -0.60 0.48
C LEU A 28 20.66 -0.46 -0.12
N ASP A 29 21.49 -1.50 -0.07
CA ASP A 29 22.87 -1.48 -0.62
C ASP A 29 22.90 -1.38 -2.16
N ASP A 30 21.83 -1.83 -2.83
CA ASP A 30 21.70 -1.85 -4.29
C ASP A 30 21.19 -0.54 -4.92
N ASP A 31 21.73 0.64 -4.61
CA ASP A 31 21.28 1.94 -5.11
C ASP A 31 20.19 2.62 -4.26
N SER A 32 20.55 2.95 -3.03
CA SER A 32 19.71 3.77 -2.12
C SER A 32 19.61 5.25 -2.54
N SER A 33 20.35 5.66 -3.59
CA SER A 33 20.38 7.05 -4.08
C SER A 33 19.01 7.56 -4.60
N ARG A 34 18.07 6.64 -4.87
CA ARG A 34 16.72 6.95 -5.36
C ARG A 34 15.68 7.09 -4.24
N ILE A 35 16.11 6.96 -2.99
CA ILE A 35 15.25 7.07 -1.80
C ILE A 35 15.79 8.17 -0.90
N ILE A 36 14.90 9.01 -0.42
CA ILE A 36 15.20 9.99 0.62
C ILE A 36 14.74 9.40 1.95
N ALA A 37 15.63 9.43 2.95
CA ALA A 37 15.36 9.00 4.30
C ALA A 37 15.38 10.18 5.27
N ILE A 38 14.40 10.20 6.17
CA ILE A 38 14.27 11.22 7.21
C ILE A 38 14.11 10.49 8.55
N THR A 39 14.80 10.93 9.59
CA THR A 39 14.63 10.32 10.91
C THR A 39 13.21 10.54 11.43
N PRO A 40 12.59 9.53 12.06
CA PRO A 40 11.15 9.55 12.34
C PRO A 40 10.73 10.38 13.56
N GLY A 41 11.67 10.95 14.29
CA GLY A 41 11.38 11.71 15.52
C GLY A 41 11.33 10.82 16.77
N GLU A 42 10.34 10.98 17.64
CA GLU A 42 10.29 10.41 19.01
C GLU A 42 10.73 8.94 19.14
N LYS A 43 10.42 8.13 18.16
CA LYS A 43 10.75 6.69 18.15
C LYS A 43 12.00 6.34 17.32
N GLY A 44 12.72 7.35 16.86
CA GLY A 44 13.93 7.15 16.07
C GLY A 44 15.11 6.70 16.91
N GLU A 45 16.00 5.92 16.31
CA GLU A 45 17.23 5.43 16.94
C GLU A 45 18.11 6.61 17.38
N ILE A 46 18.31 7.59 16.49
CA ILE A 46 19.15 8.77 16.74
C ILE A 46 18.54 9.62 17.84
N GLU A 47 17.25 9.88 17.79
CA GLU A 47 16.52 10.65 18.77
C GLU A 47 16.50 9.97 20.16
N SER A 48 16.46 8.65 20.18
CA SER A 48 16.56 7.88 21.44
C SER A 48 17.92 8.08 22.10
N PHE A 49 19.03 7.98 21.35
CA PHE A 49 20.37 8.29 21.88
C PHE A 49 20.49 9.74 22.37
N LEU A 50 19.89 10.70 21.63
CA LEU A 50 19.89 12.11 22.07
C LEU A 50 19.07 12.34 23.35
N ASN A 51 17.97 11.61 23.54
CA ASN A 51 17.18 11.65 24.78
C ASN A 51 17.97 11.09 25.97
N GLU A 52 18.78 10.06 25.77
CA GLU A 52 19.65 9.44 26.76
C GLU A 52 20.95 10.22 27.00
N ASN A 53 21.16 11.39 26.34
CA ASN A 53 22.39 12.17 26.31
C ASN A 53 23.60 11.42 25.72
N ASP A 54 23.38 10.42 24.90
CA ASP A 54 24.41 9.65 24.23
C ASP A 54 24.73 10.24 22.83
N GLN A 55 25.44 11.36 22.85
CA GLN A 55 25.83 12.08 21.63
C GLN A 55 26.77 11.24 20.73
N GLN A 56 27.57 10.36 21.33
CA GLN A 56 28.52 9.55 20.58
C GLN A 56 27.82 8.51 19.72
N ASN A 57 26.87 7.76 20.28
CA ASN A 57 26.09 6.78 19.54
C ASN A 57 25.12 7.44 18.54
N ALA A 58 24.51 8.59 18.90
CA ALA A 58 23.72 9.38 17.96
C ALA A 58 24.53 9.75 16.71
N LYS A 59 25.77 10.22 16.89
CA LYS A 59 26.66 10.58 15.80
C LYS A 59 27.07 9.37 14.95
N ALA A 60 27.41 8.25 15.59
CA ALA A 60 27.78 7.03 14.90
C ALA A 60 26.62 6.48 14.04
N ALA A 61 25.41 6.42 14.60
CA ALA A 61 24.20 6.01 13.87
C ALA A 61 23.90 6.95 12.69
N SER A 62 23.97 8.28 12.92
CA SER A 62 23.75 9.26 11.85
C SER A 62 24.71 9.10 10.68
N LEU A 63 25.98 8.87 10.94
CA LEU A 63 26.99 8.65 9.90
C LEU A 63 26.80 7.30 9.18
N ALA A 64 26.33 6.26 9.90
CA ALA A 64 25.98 4.97 9.29
C ALA A 64 24.81 5.12 8.31
N TRP A 65 23.73 5.77 8.71
CA TRP A 65 22.60 6.05 7.84
C TRP A 65 22.99 6.95 6.65
N LYS A 66 23.75 8.00 6.89
CA LYS A 66 24.28 8.86 5.81
C LYS A 66 25.08 8.07 4.78
N LYS A 67 25.86 7.07 5.22
CA LYS A 67 26.61 6.19 4.32
C LYS A 67 25.71 5.33 3.45
N ILE A 68 24.60 4.82 4.02
CA ILE A 68 23.61 3.99 3.31
C ILE A 68 22.89 4.79 2.22
N PHE A 69 22.35 5.95 2.55
CA PHE A 69 21.54 6.76 1.62
C PHE A 69 22.35 7.72 0.76
N GLY A 70 23.62 7.94 1.08
CA GLY A 70 24.49 8.85 0.37
C GLY A 70 24.29 10.32 0.77
N HIS A 71 25.09 11.19 0.15
CA HIS A 71 25.04 12.62 0.41
C HIS A 71 23.80 13.23 -0.24
N GLY A 72 23.02 13.99 0.56
CA GLY A 72 21.82 14.69 0.07
C GLY A 72 20.53 13.89 0.16
N ASN A 73 20.57 12.59 0.51
CA ASN A 73 19.37 11.73 0.61
C ASN A 73 19.03 11.30 2.05
N PHE A 74 19.78 11.80 3.05
CA PHE A 74 19.49 11.52 4.45
C PHE A 74 19.39 12.81 5.24
N TYR A 75 18.29 12.95 6.01
CA TYR A 75 17.93 14.15 6.76
C TYR A 75 17.59 13.83 8.20
N LEU A 76 17.88 14.76 9.11
CA LEU A 76 17.44 14.71 10.50
C LEU A 76 16.08 15.42 10.62
N GLY A 77 15.05 14.69 11.01
CA GLY A 77 13.69 15.21 11.16
C GLY A 77 13.53 16.04 12.43
N VAL A 78 13.13 17.29 12.31
CA VAL A 78 12.85 18.18 13.44
C VAL A 78 11.34 18.30 13.64
N GLN A 79 10.86 17.96 14.84
CA GLN A 79 9.45 18.05 15.23
C GLN A 79 9.29 19.00 16.42
N LEU A 80 8.24 19.84 16.40
CA LEU A 80 7.95 20.81 17.45
C LEU A 80 7.01 20.29 18.55
N HIS A 81 6.80 18.98 18.64
CA HIS A 81 6.04 18.37 19.73
C HIS A 81 6.78 18.52 21.06
N GLU A 82 6.03 18.63 22.15
CA GLU A 82 6.58 18.84 23.49
C GLU A 82 7.67 17.86 23.87
N LYS A 83 7.52 16.60 23.51
CA LYS A 83 8.51 15.55 23.79
C LYS A 83 9.81 15.69 23.00
N MET A 84 9.77 16.35 21.84
CA MET A 84 10.93 16.54 20.97
C MET A 84 11.68 17.85 21.26
N LYS A 85 11.01 18.86 21.80
CA LYS A 85 11.62 20.16 22.11
C LYS A 85 12.95 20.06 22.90
N PRO A 86 13.08 19.20 23.94
CA PRO A 86 14.32 19.11 24.72
C PRO A 86 15.55 18.66 23.94
N ILE A 87 15.37 17.90 22.86
CA ILE A 87 16.47 17.37 22.06
C ILE A 87 16.82 18.21 20.83
N ILE A 88 15.98 19.18 20.44
CA ILE A 88 16.23 20.03 19.27
C ILE A 88 17.62 20.65 19.27
N PRO A 89 18.10 21.29 20.38
CA PRO A 89 19.44 21.87 20.36
C PRO A 89 20.57 20.87 20.10
N ARG A 90 20.42 19.63 20.62
CA ARG A 90 21.39 18.55 20.39
C ARG A 90 21.29 17.98 18.98
N LEU A 91 20.09 17.93 18.41
CA LEU A 91 19.87 17.53 17.04
C LEU A 91 20.50 18.51 16.04
N LEU A 92 20.37 19.82 16.31
CA LEU A 92 21.00 20.87 15.49
C LEU A 92 22.54 20.80 15.60
N LEU A 93 23.10 20.56 16.77
CA LEU A 93 24.52 20.35 16.95
C LEU A 93 25.00 19.12 16.18
N LEU A 94 24.25 18.02 16.25
CA LEU A 94 24.53 16.80 15.51
C LEU A 94 24.50 17.04 13.99
N SER A 95 23.54 17.82 13.50
CA SER A 95 23.45 18.25 12.10
C SER A 95 24.73 18.95 11.64
N GLN A 96 25.20 19.92 12.42
CA GLN A 96 26.44 20.67 12.13
C GLN A 96 27.66 19.77 12.14
N GLU A 97 27.81 18.89 13.15
CA GLU A 97 28.96 18.01 13.29
C GLU A 97 29.03 16.92 12.21
N THR A 98 27.90 16.46 11.70
CA THR A 98 27.81 15.37 10.71
C THR A 98 27.62 15.88 9.29
N ASN A 99 27.35 17.17 9.12
CA ASN A 99 26.95 17.77 7.85
C ASN A 99 25.78 16.99 7.23
N ILE A 100 24.74 16.72 8.05
CA ILE A 100 23.46 16.14 7.65
C ILE A 100 22.42 17.23 7.82
N PRO A 101 21.72 17.65 6.77
CA PRO A 101 20.72 18.73 6.89
C PRO A 101 19.52 18.29 7.72
N THR A 102 18.88 19.26 8.36
CA THR A 102 17.61 19.06 9.06
C THR A 102 16.43 19.34 8.13
N THR A 103 15.31 18.69 8.38
CA THR A 103 14.03 18.95 7.69
C THR A 103 12.88 19.03 8.68
N ALA A 104 11.94 19.92 8.43
CA ALA A 104 10.75 20.04 9.26
C ALA A 104 9.84 18.81 9.09
N MET A 105 9.36 18.29 10.19
CA MET A 105 8.39 17.21 10.23
C MET A 105 7.26 17.53 11.20
N HIS A 106 6.09 16.98 10.91
CA HIS A 106 4.95 17.01 11.82
C HIS A 106 4.25 15.66 11.83
N ASP A 107 4.10 15.08 13.02
CA ASP A 107 3.41 13.79 13.18
C ASP A 107 1.89 14.04 13.17
N VAL A 108 1.26 13.83 12.01
CA VAL A 108 -0.18 14.02 11.83
C VAL A 108 -0.91 12.71 12.14
N ARG A 109 -1.88 12.75 13.04
CA ARG A 109 -2.67 11.60 13.48
C ARG A 109 -4.18 11.80 13.31
N TYR A 110 -4.64 13.03 13.15
CA TYR A 110 -6.05 13.40 12.95
C TYR A 110 -6.14 14.76 12.24
N LEU A 111 -7.32 15.13 11.76
CA LEU A 111 -7.49 16.34 10.93
C LEU A 111 -7.60 17.60 11.77
N GLU A 112 -8.51 17.61 12.74
CA GLU A 112 -8.81 18.79 13.54
C GLU A 112 -8.39 18.58 15.00
N PRO A 113 -8.04 19.64 15.75
CA PRO A 113 -7.69 19.52 17.17
C PRO A 113 -8.77 18.80 18.01
N SER A 114 -10.05 18.95 17.64
CA SER A 114 -11.20 18.30 18.28
C SER A 114 -11.20 16.79 18.11
N ASP A 115 -10.52 16.24 17.11
CA ASP A 115 -10.50 14.79 16.78
C ASP A 115 -9.59 13.97 17.69
N ASN A 116 -8.87 14.63 18.58
CA ASN A 116 -7.97 13.98 19.55
C ASN A 116 -8.68 12.85 20.32
N PHE A 117 -9.90 13.09 20.81
CA PHE A 117 -10.67 12.08 21.53
C PHE A 117 -10.99 10.87 20.64
N SER A 118 -11.44 11.10 19.42
CA SER A 118 -11.73 10.03 18.46
C SER A 118 -10.49 9.19 18.14
N CYS A 119 -9.33 9.82 18.00
CA CYS A 119 -8.05 9.15 17.80
C CYS A 119 -7.69 8.25 19.00
N ARG A 120 -7.93 8.71 20.23
CA ARG A 120 -7.71 7.93 21.46
C ARG A 120 -8.63 6.71 21.54
N VAL A 121 -9.90 6.88 21.16
CA VAL A 121 -10.85 5.76 21.09
C VAL A 121 -10.38 4.70 20.09
N LEU A 122 -9.98 5.09 18.88
CA LEU A 122 -9.48 4.16 17.87
C LEU A 122 -8.23 3.40 18.34
N ARG A 123 -7.30 4.07 19.02
CA ARG A 123 -6.12 3.42 19.60
C ARG A 123 -6.45 2.42 20.72
N ALA A 124 -7.40 2.78 21.57
CA ALA A 124 -7.85 1.85 22.61
C ALA A 124 -8.52 0.60 22.01
N ILE A 125 -9.27 0.76 20.91
CA ILE A 125 -9.85 -0.37 20.16
C ILE A 125 -8.73 -1.24 19.57
N GLU A 126 -7.72 -0.65 18.94
CA GLU A 126 -6.58 -1.37 18.38
C GLU A 126 -5.81 -2.16 19.45
N ALA A 127 -5.57 -1.55 20.61
CA ALA A 127 -4.87 -2.15 21.74
C ALA A 127 -5.77 -3.15 22.54
N ASN A 128 -7.06 -3.22 22.25
CA ASN A 128 -8.06 -3.94 23.03
C ASN A 128 -8.09 -3.50 24.50
N GLU A 129 -7.99 -2.19 24.73
CA GLU A 129 -7.97 -1.56 26.05
C GLU A 129 -9.20 -0.66 26.25
N LYS A 130 -9.43 -0.27 27.51
CA LYS A 130 -10.49 0.72 27.83
C LYS A 130 -9.95 2.13 27.61
N VAL A 131 -10.78 3.01 27.07
CA VAL A 131 -10.45 4.43 26.93
C VAL A 131 -10.37 5.06 28.31
N ASP A 132 -9.19 5.57 28.68
CA ASP A 132 -9.04 6.40 29.86
C ASP A 132 -9.49 7.82 29.51
N LEU A 133 -10.62 8.24 30.05
CA LEU A 133 -11.20 9.57 29.84
C LEU A 133 -10.44 10.67 30.55
N GLN A 134 -9.60 10.33 31.55
CA GLN A 134 -8.85 11.28 32.37
C GLN A 134 -7.40 11.47 31.89
N SER A 135 -6.93 10.60 31.02
CA SER A 135 -5.57 10.67 30.49
C SER A 135 -5.43 11.82 29.47
N GLU A 136 -4.65 12.82 29.79
CA GLU A 136 -4.25 13.92 28.89
C GLU A 136 -3.09 13.53 27.95
N THR A 137 -2.87 12.26 27.68
CA THR A 137 -1.66 11.73 27.06
C THR A 137 -1.47 12.08 25.59
N LEU A 138 -2.41 12.72 24.93
CA LEU A 138 -2.21 13.36 23.63
C LEU A 138 -2.43 14.87 23.81
N ASP A 139 -1.37 15.63 23.65
CA ASP A 139 -1.31 17.08 23.86
C ASP A 139 -2.07 17.91 22.81
N GLY A 140 -2.93 17.33 22.01
CA GLY A 140 -3.71 18.02 20.98
C GLY A 140 -2.91 18.59 19.81
N THR A 141 -1.62 18.27 19.71
CA THR A 141 -0.70 18.87 18.71
C THR A 141 -0.53 18.02 17.46
N TYR A 142 -1.16 16.85 17.38
CA TYR A 142 -1.02 15.89 16.27
C TYR A 142 -2.08 16.06 15.15
N TYR A 143 -2.72 17.22 15.07
CA TYR A 143 -3.65 17.55 13.99
C TYR A 143 -2.91 18.01 12.72
N LEU A 144 -3.61 18.04 11.58
CA LEU A 144 -3.07 18.53 10.32
C LEU A 144 -3.10 20.07 10.30
N PRO A 145 -1.98 20.76 10.55
CA PRO A 145 -1.95 22.23 10.51
C PRO A 145 -1.98 22.72 9.05
N SER A 146 -2.44 23.96 8.86
CA SER A 146 -2.25 24.61 7.56
C SER A 146 -0.77 24.90 7.28
N CYS A 147 -0.39 25.02 5.99
CA CYS A 147 0.99 25.38 5.60
C CYS A 147 1.47 26.67 6.30
N GLY A 148 0.64 27.71 6.31
CA GLY A 148 1.01 28.97 6.97
C GLY A 148 1.15 28.86 8.50
N GLU A 149 0.42 27.95 9.13
CA GLU A 149 0.55 27.69 10.56
C GLU A 149 1.87 26.97 10.87
N ILE A 150 2.21 25.92 10.12
CA ILE A 150 3.45 25.18 10.34
C ILE A 150 4.68 26.04 10.05
N GLU A 151 4.67 26.80 8.97
CA GLU A 151 5.75 27.75 8.64
C GLU A 151 5.97 28.78 9.76
N ARG A 152 4.88 29.34 10.29
CA ARG A 152 4.98 30.29 11.42
C ARG A 152 5.61 29.64 12.65
N LYS A 153 5.17 28.43 13.03
CA LYS A 153 5.72 27.70 14.17
C LYS A 153 7.22 27.42 14.02
N PHE A 154 7.68 27.02 12.85
CA PHE A 154 9.11 26.81 12.60
C PHE A 154 9.90 28.12 12.57
N ARG A 155 9.32 29.20 12.08
CA ARG A 155 9.93 30.53 12.14
C ARG A 155 10.06 31.04 13.56
N GLU A 156 9.03 30.91 14.39
CA GLU A 156 9.04 31.29 15.80
C GLU A 156 10.06 30.48 16.62
N ALA A 157 10.35 29.26 16.19
CA ALA A 157 11.36 28.37 16.78
C ALA A 157 12.78 28.60 16.23
N ASP A 158 13.00 29.57 15.34
CA ASP A 158 14.27 29.81 14.64
C ASP A 158 14.77 28.61 13.82
N LEU A 159 13.84 27.90 13.16
CA LEU A 159 14.07 26.68 12.37
C LEU A 159 13.61 26.84 10.92
N VAL A 160 13.74 28.02 10.35
CA VAL A 160 13.29 28.36 8.98
C VAL A 160 13.97 27.47 7.94
N GLU A 161 15.28 27.22 8.09
CA GLU A 161 16.05 26.38 7.16
C GLU A 161 15.52 24.95 7.09
N SER A 162 15.08 24.38 8.22
CA SER A 162 14.46 23.04 8.24
C SER A 162 13.14 23.00 7.47
N ALA A 163 12.32 24.06 7.55
CA ALA A 163 11.08 24.18 6.79
C ALA A 163 11.34 24.34 5.28
N GLU A 164 12.32 25.14 4.89
CA GLU A 164 12.73 25.30 3.50
C GLU A 164 13.28 23.99 2.91
N THR A 165 13.98 23.19 3.72
CA THR A 165 14.48 21.86 3.30
C THR A 165 13.31 20.91 2.96
N THR A 166 12.19 20.98 3.69
CA THR A 166 11.00 20.20 3.39
C THR A 166 10.47 20.50 1.97
N GLN A 167 10.44 21.80 1.61
CA GLN A 167 10.01 22.19 0.27
C GLN A 167 10.99 21.71 -0.81
N LYS A 168 12.29 21.81 -0.56
CA LYS A 168 13.32 21.31 -1.50
C LYS A 168 13.17 19.81 -1.74
N ILE A 169 12.94 19.03 -0.68
CA ILE A 169 12.68 17.57 -0.81
C ILE A 169 11.43 17.31 -1.66
N ALA A 170 10.35 18.07 -1.42
CA ALA A 170 9.12 17.90 -2.20
C ALA A 170 9.32 18.24 -3.69
N ASP A 171 10.08 19.28 -3.99
CA ASP A 171 10.37 19.73 -5.35
C ASP A 171 11.28 18.76 -6.12
N GLU A 172 12.09 17.96 -5.42
CA GLU A 172 12.96 16.93 -6.02
C GLU A 172 12.21 15.64 -6.38
N ILE A 173 11.01 15.44 -5.81
CA ILE A 173 10.25 14.21 -6.04
C ILE A 173 9.41 14.34 -7.30
N GLU A 174 9.73 13.53 -8.31
CA GLU A 174 8.98 13.44 -9.56
C GLU A 174 8.56 11.98 -9.80
N ILE A 175 7.28 11.68 -9.52
CA ILE A 175 6.73 10.33 -9.64
C ILE A 175 5.42 10.39 -10.42
N GLU A 176 5.37 9.71 -11.56
CA GLU A 176 4.13 9.35 -12.23
C GLU A 176 3.75 7.91 -11.87
N LEU A 177 2.67 7.74 -11.13
CA LEU A 177 2.13 6.42 -10.86
C LEU A 177 1.32 5.94 -12.07
N PRO A 178 1.60 4.73 -12.61
CA PRO A 178 0.86 4.18 -13.73
C PRO A 178 -0.54 3.73 -13.29
N LEU A 179 -1.44 4.69 -13.08
CA LEU A 179 -2.82 4.44 -12.71
C LEU A 179 -3.63 3.91 -13.91
N HIS A 180 -4.73 3.24 -13.63
CA HIS A 180 -5.67 2.71 -14.63
C HIS A 180 -5.07 1.66 -15.59
N GLN A 181 -3.95 1.04 -15.24
CA GLN A 181 -3.43 -0.12 -15.97
C GLN A 181 -4.09 -1.40 -15.47
N SER A 182 -4.69 -2.16 -16.40
CA SER A 182 -5.14 -3.51 -16.08
C SER A 182 -3.93 -4.45 -16.07
N LEU A 183 -3.53 -4.88 -14.87
CA LEU A 183 -2.41 -5.82 -14.67
C LEU A 183 -2.89 -7.27 -14.59
N LEU A 184 -4.04 -7.59 -15.22
CA LEU A 184 -4.52 -8.96 -15.27
C LEU A 184 -3.51 -9.83 -16.04
N PRO A 185 -3.13 -10.99 -15.49
CA PRO A 185 -2.25 -11.93 -16.17
C PRO A 185 -2.94 -12.47 -17.44
N ARG A 186 -2.14 -12.76 -18.46
CA ARG A 186 -2.64 -13.39 -19.68
C ARG A 186 -2.66 -14.90 -19.54
N TYR A 187 -3.74 -15.52 -19.98
CA TYR A 187 -3.85 -16.98 -20.02
C TYR A 187 -3.02 -17.56 -21.19
N PRO A 188 -2.20 -18.60 -20.97
CA PRO A 188 -1.44 -19.21 -22.04
C PRO A 188 -2.36 -19.95 -23.01
N LEU A 189 -2.44 -19.46 -24.24
CA LEU A 189 -3.34 -19.98 -25.28
C LEU A 189 -2.59 -20.81 -26.33
N PRO A 190 -3.28 -21.75 -27.00
CA PRO A 190 -2.75 -22.37 -28.20
C PRO A 190 -2.45 -21.34 -29.30
N PRO A 191 -1.42 -21.55 -30.12
CA PRO A 191 -1.06 -20.66 -31.21
C PRO A 191 -2.26 -20.34 -32.13
N GLY A 192 -2.41 -19.08 -32.51
CA GLY A 192 -3.47 -18.62 -33.42
C GLY A 192 -4.86 -18.47 -32.79
N THR A 193 -4.98 -18.55 -31.49
CA THR A 193 -6.26 -18.40 -30.78
C THR A 193 -6.25 -17.13 -29.92
N THR A 194 -7.37 -16.40 -29.89
CA THR A 194 -7.57 -15.27 -28.98
C THR A 194 -8.27 -15.70 -27.69
N PRO A 195 -8.09 -14.99 -26.57
CA PRO A 195 -8.79 -15.27 -25.32
C PRO A 195 -10.30 -15.33 -25.49
N GLN A 196 -10.87 -14.36 -26.22
CA GLN A 196 -12.29 -14.28 -26.55
C GLN A 196 -12.80 -15.53 -27.28
N ALA A 197 -12.11 -15.94 -28.36
CA ALA A 197 -12.51 -17.10 -29.14
C ALA A 197 -12.41 -18.41 -28.35
N TYR A 198 -11.37 -18.52 -27.51
CA TYR A 198 -11.15 -19.68 -26.66
C TYR A 198 -12.21 -19.80 -25.56
N LEU A 199 -12.50 -18.69 -24.89
CA LEU A 199 -13.53 -18.59 -23.85
C LEU A 199 -14.91 -18.95 -24.43
N ARG A 200 -15.28 -18.35 -25.59
CA ARG A 200 -16.53 -18.65 -26.28
C ARG A 200 -16.68 -20.14 -26.57
N ARG A 201 -15.65 -20.77 -27.15
CA ARG A 201 -15.66 -22.21 -27.44
C ARG A 201 -15.90 -23.04 -26.18
N LEU A 202 -15.17 -22.78 -25.10
CA LEU A 202 -15.34 -23.50 -23.83
C LEU A 202 -16.76 -23.31 -23.25
N CYS A 203 -17.33 -22.13 -23.37
CA CYS A 203 -18.69 -21.86 -22.91
C CYS A 203 -19.74 -22.60 -23.74
N GLU A 204 -19.60 -22.63 -25.07
CA GLU A 204 -20.51 -23.38 -25.96
C GLU A 204 -20.43 -24.91 -25.73
N GLU A 205 -19.22 -25.42 -25.50
CA GLU A 205 -19.02 -26.83 -25.12
C GLU A 205 -19.66 -27.12 -23.74
N GLY A 206 -19.43 -26.22 -22.78
CA GLY A 206 -19.98 -26.33 -21.43
C GLY A 206 -21.51 -26.23 -21.41
N LEU A 207 -22.10 -25.39 -22.25
CA LEU A 207 -23.56 -25.27 -22.36
C LEU A 207 -24.17 -26.62 -22.83
N ARG A 208 -23.62 -27.18 -23.90
CA ARG A 208 -24.07 -28.50 -24.42
C ARG A 208 -23.91 -29.65 -23.42
N GLN A 209 -22.90 -29.59 -22.55
CA GLN A 209 -22.67 -30.59 -21.52
C GLN A 209 -23.57 -30.45 -20.30
N ARG A 210 -24.02 -29.24 -19.97
CA ARG A 210 -24.81 -28.97 -18.75
C ARG A 210 -26.31 -28.89 -18.98
N ILE A 211 -26.72 -28.48 -20.17
CA ILE A 211 -28.12 -28.28 -20.53
C ILE A 211 -28.44 -29.23 -21.71
N THR A 212 -29.34 -30.17 -21.52
CA THR A 212 -29.67 -31.20 -22.50
C THR A 212 -30.30 -30.63 -23.78
N ALA A 213 -31.07 -29.55 -23.67
CA ALA A 213 -31.66 -28.82 -24.79
C ALA A 213 -31.75 -27.35 -24.43
N PRO A 214 -30.66 -26.59 -24.65
CA PRO A 214 -30.69 -25.14 -24.38
C PRO A 214 -31.70 -24.46 -25.30
N ASP A 215 -32.56 -23.67 -24.74
CA ASP A 215 -33.48 -22.83 -25.50
C ASP A 215 -32.84 -21.46 -25.87
N ALA A 216 -33.56 -20.66 -26.64
CA ALA A 216 -33.10 -19.35 -27.10
C ALA A 216 -32.75 -18.41 -25.94
N ALA A 217 -33.30 -18.61 -24.72
CA ALA A 217 -32.96 -17.79 -23.55
C ALA A 217 -31.52 -18.04 -23.09
N TYR A 218 -31.07 -19.31 -23.07
CA TYR A 218 -29.69 -19.65 -22.72
C TYR A 218 -28.70 -19.10 -23.76
N GLU A 219 -29.01 -19.27 -25.05
CA GLU A 219 -28.13 -18.80 -26.14
C GLU A 219 -27.99 -17.28 -26.12
N LYS A 220 -29.10 -16.55 -25.98
CA LYS A 220 -29.10 -15.09 -25.91
C LYS A 220 -28.35 -14.59 -24.68
N ARG A 221 -28.58 -15.21 -23.53
CA ARG A 221 -27.90 -14.83 -22.29
C ARG A 221 -26.40 -15.09 -22.37
N LEU A 222 -26.00 -16.24 -22.90
CA LEU A 222 -24.58 -16.58 -23.06
C LEU A 222 -23.87 -15.60 -24.00
N ALA A 223 -24.48 -15.27 -25.13
CA ALA A 223 -23.93 -14.28 -26.06
C ALA A 223 -23.74 -12.91 -25.40
N TYR A 224 -24.75 -12.45 -24.68
CA TYR A 224 -24.73 -11.18 -23.96
C TYR A 224 -23.62 -11.14 -22.90
N GLU A 225 -23.51 -12.16 -22.05
CA GLU A 225 -22.50 -12.21 -21.01
C GLU A 225 -21.07 -12.25 -21.58
N LEU A 226 -20.85 -13.04 -22.64
CA LEU A 226 -19.54 -13.10 -23.31
C LEU A 226 -19.15 -11.76 -23.95
N GLU A 227 -20.09 -11.01 -24.46
CA GLU A 227 -19.84 -9.67 -25.02
C GLU A 227 -19.44 -8.69 -23.92
N VAL A 228 -20.19 -8.61 -22.82
CA VAL A 228 -19.84 -7.75 -21.66
C VAL A 228 -18.48 -8.12 -21.07
N ILE A 229 -18.18 -9.42 -20.89
CA ILE A 229 -16.89 -9.89 -20.39
C ILE A 229 -15.75 -9.44 -21.30
N HIS A 230 -15.95 -9.53 -22.61
CA HIS A 230 -14.96 -9.12 -23.60
C HIS A 230 -14.74 -7.60 -23.62
N GLU A 231 -15.80 -6.80 -23.63
CA GLU A 231 -15.73 -5.33 -23.60
C GLU A 231 -15.02 -4.83 -22.33
N MET A 232 -15.20 -5.53 -21.21
CA MET A 232 -14.51 -5.22 -19.95
C MET A 232 -13.08 -5.77 -19.88
N GLY A 233 -12.62 -6.55 -20.87
CA GLY A 233 -11.28 -7.14 -20.91
C GLY A 233 -11.03 -8.27 -19.91
N PHE A 234 -12.06 -9.02 -19.51
CA PHE A 234 -11.97 -10.09 -18.51
C PHE A 234 -11.90 -11.51 -19.11
N ASP A 235 -11.73 -11.67 -20.41
CA ASP A 235 -11.62 -12.99 -21.04
C ASP A 235 -10.54 -13.86 -20.38
N ASP A 236 -9.33 -13.33 -20.23
CA ASP A 236 -8.21 -14.03 -19.59
C ASP A 236 -8.50 -14.39 -18.13
N TYR A 237 -9.19 -13.50 -17.40
CA TYR A 237 -9.57 -13.78 -16.01
C TYR A 237 -10.49 -14.98 -15.88
N PHE A 238 -11.52 -15.07 -16.74
CA PHE A 238 -12.42 -16.23 -16.76
C PHE A 238 -11.70 -17.50 -17.14
N LEU A 239 -10.76 -17.45 -18.07
CA LEU A 239 -9.93 -18.60 -18.46
C LEU A 239 -9.06 -19.09 -17.31
N ILE A 240 -8.42 -18.19 -16.59
CA ILE A 240 -7.60 -18.53 -15.41
C ILE A 240 -8.45 -19.21 -14.33
N VAL A 241 -9.60 -18.62 -14.00
CA VAL A 241 -10.50 -19.20 -12.99
C VAL A 241 -11.04 -20.56 -13.45
N TRP A 242 -11.41 -20.72 -14.74
CA TRP A 242 -11.82 -21.99 -15.31
C TRP A 242 -10.73 -23.05 -15.17
N ASP A 243 -9.47 -22.73 -15.45
CA ASP A 243 -8.34 -23.64 -15.36
C ASP A 243 -8.09 -24.12 -13.93
N VAL A 244 -8.11 -23.19 -12.97
CA VAL A 244 -8.03 -23.53 -11.53
C VAL A 244 -9.15 -24.49 -11.13
N MET A 245 -10.39 -24.25 -11.58
CA MET A 245 -11.53 -25.11 -11.29
C MET A 245 -11.45 -26.45 -12.04
N ALA A 246 -10.86 -26.46 -13.23
CA ALA A 246 -10.60 -27.70 -13.97
C ALA A 246 -9.54 -28.55 -13.27
N TYR A 247 -8.47 -27.92 -12.77
CA TYR A 247 -7.45 -28.59 -11.95
C TYR A 247 -8.06 -29.18 -10.67
N ALA A 248 -8.85 -28.41 -9.93
CA ALA A 248 -9.49 -28.86 -8.70
C ALA A 248 -10.34 -30.13 -8.94
N ARG A 249 -11.14 -30.15 -10.01
CA ARG A 249 -11.94 -31.34 -10.39
C ARG A 249 -11.05 -32.54 -10.71
N LYS A 250 -9.97 -32.34 -11.49
CA LYS A 250 -9.00 -33.40 -11.83
C LYS A 250 -8.32 -33.97 -10.60
N ALA A 251 -7.98 -33.10 -9.65
CA ALA A 251 -7.36 -33.45 -8.36
C ALA A 251 -8.37 -34.00 -7.34
N LYS A 252 -9.67 -34.12 -7.69
CA LYS A 252 -10.78 -34.55 -6.80
C LYS A 252 -10.94 -33.64 -5.57
N ILE A 253 -10.55 -32.39 -5.67
CA ILE A 253 -10.82 -31.35 -4.67
C ILE A 253 -12.24 -30.88 -4.92
N MET A 254 -13.09 -30.91 -3.89
CA MET A 254 -14.49 -30.47 -3.98
C MET A 254 -14.59 -28.95 -3.84
N PRO A 255 -14.92 -28.21 -4.92
CA PRO A 255 -15.16 -26.78 -4.82
C PRO A 255 -16.55 -26.49 -4.26
N GLY A 256 -16.73 -25.29 -3.68
CA GLY A 256 -18.04 -24.80 -3.29
C GLY A 256 -18.96 -24.56 -4.50
N ALA A 257 -20.27 -24.44 -4.24
CA ALA A 257 -21.29 -24.22 -5.28
C ALA A 257 -21.21 -22.85 -5.97
N GLY A 258 -20.45 -21.92 -5.42
CA GLY A 258 -20.34 -20.53 -5.85
C GLY A 258 -20.63 -19.56 -4.70
N ARG A 259 -20.23 -18.31 -4.86
CA ARG A 259 -20.48 -17.25 -3.88
C ARG A 259 -20.70 -15.90 -4.58
N GLY A 260 -21.38 -14.98 -3.87
CA GLY A 260 -21.60 -13.63 -4.34
C GLY A 260 -22.35 -13.56 -5.68
N SER A 261 -22.08 -12.52 -6.45
CA SER A 261 -22.70 -12.27 -7.76
C SER A 261 -22.35 -13.31 -8.83
N ALA A 262 -21.24 -14.05 -8.67
CA ALA A 262 -20.84 -15.07 -9.64
C ALA A 262 -21.92 -16.14 -9.89
N ALA A 263 -22.83 -16.37 -8.94
CA ALA A 263 -23.96 -17.28 -9.11
C ALA A 263 -24.97 -16.78 -10.16
N GLY A 264 -24.99 -15.47 -10.48
CA GLY A 264 -25.83 -14.89 -11.52
C GLY A 264 -25.27 -15.04 -12.94
N SER A 265 -24.02 -15.49 -13.11
CA SER A 265 -23.38 -15.62 -14.42
C SER A 265 -23.59 -17.00 -15.05
N LEU A 266 -24.14 -17.03 -16.27
CA LEU A 266 -24.26 -18.24 -17.08
C LEU A 266 -22.90 -18.73 -17.57
N VAL A 267 -21.99 -17.80 -17.91
CA VAL A 267 -20.60 -18.14 -18.25
C VAL A 267 -19.94 -18.87 -17.09
N SER A 268 -20.05 -18.38 -15.86
CA SER A 268 -19.53 -19.07 -14.67
C SER A 268 -20.17 -20.45 -14.48
N TYR A 269 -21.46 -20.59 -14.75
CA TYR A 269 -22.16 -21.86 -14.64
C TYR A 269 -21.68 -22.86 -15.69
N VAL A 270 -21.64 -22.51 -16.97
CA VAL A 270 -21.23 -23.44 -18.04
C VAL A 270 -19.76 -23.84 -17.95
N LEU A 271 -18.89 -22.96 -17.46
CA LEU A 271 -17.48 -23.24 -17.18
C LEU A 271 -17.27 -24.09 -15.91
N ARG A 272 -18.33 -24.43 -15.19
CA ARG A 272 -18.28 -25.15 -13.92
C ARG A 272 -17.50 -24.41 -12.82
N ILE A 273 -17.49 -23.09 -12.87
CA ILE A 273 -17.01 -22.21 -11.80
C ILE A 273 -18.07 -22.16 -10.70
N THR A 274 -19.35 -22.10 -11.09
CA THR A 274 -20.49 -22.20 -10.17
C THR A 274 -21.36 -23.41 -10.48
N HIS A 275 -22.24 -23.78 -9.53
CA HIS A 275 -23.18 -24.90 -9.67
C HIS A 275 -24.64 -24.46 -9.67
N VAL A 276 -24.90 -23.18 -9.64
CA VAL A 276 -26.23 -22.59 -9.68
C VAL A 276 -26.55 -22.15 -11.10
N ASP A 277 -27.64 -22.67 -11.66
CA ASP A 277 -28.14 -22.27 -12.99
C ASP A 277 -28.88 -20.93 -12.89
N PRO A 278 -28.31 -19.82 -13.43
CA PRO A 278 -28.87 -18.51 -13.26
C PRO A 278 -30.20 -18.29 -14.03
N ILE A 279 -30.40 -19.02 -15.13
CA ILE A 279 -31.65 -18.93 -15.90
C ILE A 279 -32.79 -19.62 -15.14
N LYS A 280 -32.53 -20.84 -14.65
CA LYS A 280 -33.52 -21.61 -13.88
C LYS A 280 -34.00 -20.87 -12.64
N TYR A 281 -33.14 -20.12 -11.98
CA TYR A 281 -33.45 -19.38 -10.75
C TYR A 281 -33.67 -17.86 -10.98
N ASN A 282 -33.77 -17.44 -12.25
CA ASN A 282 -34.00 -16.05 -12.64
C ASN A 282 -33.05 -15.04 -11.96
N LEU A 283 -31.75 -15.37 -11.94
CA LEU A 283 -30.71 -14.52 -11.37
C LEU A 283 -30.20 -13.51 -12.38
N LEU A 284 -29.89 -12.31 -11.90
CA LEU A 284 -29.34 -11.22 -12.70
C LEU A 284 -27.82 -11.41 -12.90
N PHE A 285 -27.35 -10.98 -14.07
CA PHE A 285 -25.91 -10.86 -14.39
C PHE A 285 -25.39 -9.48 -14.06
#